data_176773e85c725f88f20cb4e22ccd61a5
#
_entry.id   176773e85c725f88f20cb4e22ccd61a5
#
_cell.length_a   1.000
_cell.length_b   1.000
_cell.length_c   1.000
_cell.angle_alpha   90.00
_cell.angle_beta   90.00
_cell.angle_gamma   90.00
#
_symmetry.space_group_name_H-M   'P 1'
#
loop_
_entity.id
_entity.type
_entity.pdbx_description
1 polymer ?
#
loop_
_entity_poly.entity_id
_entity_poly.type
_entity_poly.pdbx_seq_one_letter_code
_entity_poly.pdbx_strand_id
1 'polypeptide(L)'
;MFRMLTKAWMPLLLVVVVALGAYAVLRIRGDIGGHELTTGADSGGGFTDPFNPKNITYEISSTSSGGPVSVDYLDENGQPHHVDGTLPWSFTIVTTLPSMSANIVAQADTSVDNLRCRVVVDGQVRDDRSTDEYKPFIYCLVKSV
;
A
#
# COMPACT_ATOMS: atom_id res chain seq x y z
N MET A 1 -1.91 -64.65 -12.90
CA MET A 1 -2.65 -63.44 -13.21
C MET A 1 -2.42 -62.31 -12.18
N PHE A 2 -2.04 -62.56 -10.94
CA PHE A 2 -1.84 -61.54 -9.91
C PHE A 2 -0.57 -60.69 -10.04
N ARG A 3 0.45 -61.10 -10.75
CA ARG A 3 1.71 -60.38 -10.91
C ARG A 3 1.72 -59.21 -11.92
N MET A 4 0.69 -59.14 -12.77
CA MET A 4 0.56 -58.01 -13.72
C MET A 4 -0.23 -56.83 -13.13
N LEU A 5 -1.12 -57.09 -12.16
CA LEU A 5 -1.87 -56.00 -11.51
C LEU A 5 -1.00 -55.11 -10.63
N THR A 6 0.05 -55.64 -9.99
CA THR A 6 0.94 -54.83 -9.13
C THR A 6 1.86 -53.91 -9.92
N LYS A 7 2.15 -54.22 -11.17
CA LYS A 7 3.00 -53.38 -12.03
C LYS A 7 2.26 -52.19 -12.69
N ALA A 8 0.94 -52.33 -12.83
CA ALA A 8 0.10 -51.29 -13.40
C ALA A 8 -0.49 -50.33 -12.35
N TRP A 9 -0.41 -50.66 -11.08
CA TRP A 9 -0.97 -49.83 -9.98
C TRP A 9 -0.19 -48.54 -9.73
N MET A 10 1.13 -48.61 -9.87
CA MET A 10 1.96 -47.41 -9.71
C MET A 10 1.64 -46.31 -10.75
N PRO A 11 1.57 -46.58 -12.06
CA PRO A 11 1.18 -45.55 -13.00
C PRO A 11 -0.27 -45.08 -12.83
N LEU A 12 -1.18 -45.98 -12.40
CA LEU A 12 -2.56 -45.60 -12.15
C LEU A 12 -2.70 -44.64 -10.94
N LEU A 13 -1.99 -44.90 -9.86
CA LEU A 13 -1.91 -43.97 -8.70
C LEU A 13 -1.37 -42.60 -9.11
N LEU A 14 -0.33 -42.56 -9.94
CA LEU A 14 0.26 -41.33 -10.42
C LEU A 14 -0.76 -40.52 -11.25
N VAL A 15 -1.51 -41.17 -12.13
CA VAL A 15 -2.57 -40.47 -12.89
C VAL A 15 -3.67 -39.93 -11.99
N VAL A 16 -4.08 -40.66 -10.95
CA VAL A 16 -5.09 -40.19 -9.99
C VAL A 16 -4.59 -38.98 -9.20
N VAL A 17 -3.35 -39.04 -8.74
CA VAL A 17 -2.76 -37.89 -7.98
C VAL A 17 -2.64 -36.65 -8.87
N VAL A 18 -2.21 -36.80 -10.12
CA VAL A 18 -2.13 -35.71 -11.10
C VAL A 18 -3.52 -35.14 -11.40
N ALA A 19 -4.51 -36.01 -11.60
CA ALA A 19 -5.89 -35.59 -11.86
C ALA A 19 -6.50 -34.84 -10.68
N LEU A 20 -6.27 -35.29 -9.44
CA LEU A 20 -6.74 -34.61 -8.23
C LEU A 20 -6.01 -33.28 -8.03
N GLY A 21 -4.71 -33.24 -8.28
CA GLY A 21 -3.92 -32.00 -8.23
C GLY A 21 -4.39 -30.97 -9.25
N ALA A 22 -4.60 -31.39 -10.49
CA ALA A 22 -5.13 -30.51 -11.54
C ALA A 22 -6.54 -30.02 -11.20
N TYR A 23 -7.41 -30.89 -10.69
CA TYR A 23 -8.75 -30.49 -10.26
C TYR A 23 -8.73 -29.48 -9.11
N ALA A 24 -7.88 -29.69 -8.11
CA ALA A 24 -7.71 -28.73 -7.00
C ALA A 24 -7.21 -27.37 -7.48
N VAL A 25 -6.21 -27.36 -8.36
CA VAL A 25 -5.68 -26.11 -8.94
C VAL A 25 -6.73 -25.38 -9.78
N LEU A 26 -7.52 -26.09 -10.59
CA LEU A 26 -8.59 -25.49 -11.38
C LEU A 26 -9.70 -24.91 -10.48
N ARG A 27 -10.01 -25.57 -9.37
CA ARG A 27 -11.03 -25.09 -8.45
C ARG A 27 -10.58 -23.85 -7.68
N ILE A 28 -9.33 -23.83 -7.23
CA ILE A 28 -8.75 -22.66 -6.55
C ILE A 28 -8.63 -21.48 -7.53
N ARG A 29 -8.30 -21.72 -8.78
CA ARG A 29 -8.30 -20.69 -9.82
C ARG A 29 -9.69 -20.10 -10.08
N GLY A 30 -10.75 -20.88 -9.94
CA GLY A 30 -12.12 -20.40 -10.08
C GLY A 30 -12.56 -19.47 -8.94
N ASP A 31 -12.05 -19.68 -7.71
CA ASP A 31 -12.42 -18.87 -6.55
C ASP A 31 -11.53 -17.61 -6.38
N ILE A 32 -10.29 -17.62 -6.86
CA ILE A 32 -9.36 -16.50 -6.75
C ILE A 32 -9.22 -15.74 -8.08
N GLY A 33 -9.58 -16.35 -9.20
CA GLY A 33 -9.48 -15.83 -10.56
C GLY A 33 -10.78 -15.32 -11.15
N GLY A 34 -11.79 -15.06 -10.35
CA GLY A 34 -13.08 -14.51 -10.76
C GLY A 34 -13.04 -13.02 -11.11
N HIS A 35 -12.00 -12.56 -11.78
CA HIS A 35 -12.02 -11.36 -12.60
C HIS A 35 -11.42 -11.70 -13.97
N GLU A 36 -12.27 -12.37 -14.76
CA GLU A 36 -12.59 -12.07 -16.13
C GLU A 36 -11.45 -11.65 -17.05
N LEU A 37 -10.86 -12.67 -17.70
CA LEU A 37 -10.51 -12.53 -19.11
C LEU A 37 -11.68 -13.09 -19.94
N THR A 38 -12.78 -12.38 -19.98
CA THR A 38 -13.72 -12.52 -21.09
C THR A 38 -13.17 -11.75 -22.27
N THR A 39 -12.50 -12.45 -23.17
CA THR A 39 -12.45 -12.11 -24.58
C THR A 39 -13.88 -12.18 -25.11
N GLY A 40 -14.61 -11.12 -24.93
CA GLY A 40 -15.88 -10.87 -25.56
C GLY A 40 -15.79 -9.48 -26.16
N ALA A 41 -15.58 -9.41 -27.47
CA ALA A 41 -15.87 -8.23 -28.21
C ALA A 41 -17.34 -7.89 -28.01
N ASP A 42 -17.62 -6.95 -27.12
CA ASP A 42 -18.80 -6.12 -27.20
C ASP A 42 -18.49 -4.72 -26.72
N SER A 43 -18.75 -3.81 -27.60
CA SER A 43 -18.67 -2.38 -27.48
C SER A 43 -19.64 -1.91 -26.39
N GLY A 44 -19.13 -1.32 -25.33
CA GLY A 44 -20.00 -0.57 -24.46
C GLY A 44 -19.55 -0.52 -23.01
N GLY A 45 -18.91 0.56 -22.63
CA GLY A 45 -18.77 0.98 -21.26
C GLY A 45 -17.66 0.29 -20.49
N GLY A 46 -16.44 0.67 -20.76
CA GLY A 46 -15.39 0.53 -19.79
C GLY A 46 -15.89 1.15 -18.49
N PHE A 47 -16.12 0.34 -17.47
CA PHE A 47 -16.11 0.84 -16.11
C PHE A 47 -14.65 1.22 -15.84
N THR A 48 -14.23 2.35 -16.36
CA THR A 48 -13.24 3.14 -15.69
C THR A 48 -13.89 3.46 -14.35
N ASP A 49 -13.47 2.77 -13.29
CA ASP A 49 -13.69 3.30 -11.96
C ASP A 49 -13.38 4.78 -12.05
N PRO A 50 -14.32 5.65 -11.69
CA PRO A 50 -14.06 7.07 -11.80
C PRO A 50 -12.78 7.32 -11.04
N PHE A 51 -11.76 7.81 -11.73
CA PHE A 51 -10.52 8.29 -11.12
C PHE A 51 -10.93 9.34 -10.10
N ASN A 52 -11.16 8.89 -8.88
CA ASN A 52 -11.50 9.78 -7.79
C ASN A 52 -10.17 10.29 -7.23
N PRO A 53 -9.76 11.52 -7.57
CA PRO A 53 -8.50 12.06 -7.06
C PRO A 53 -8.60 12.15 -5.54
N LYS A 54 -7.57 11.65 -4.86
CA LYS A 54 -7.44 11.70 -3.41
C LYS A 54 -6.51 12.83 -3.02
N ASN A 55 -6.95 13.65 -2.09
CA ASN A 55 -6.14 14.72 -1.52
C ASN A 55 -5.44 14.19 -0.27
N ILE A 56 -4.12 14.18 -0.27
CA ILE A 56 -3.30 13.75 0.86
C ILE A 56 -2.55 14.97 1.39
N THR A 57 -2.81 15.33 2.63
CA THR A 57 -2.10 16.42 3.31
C THR A 57 -1.18 15.84 4.37
N TYR A 58 0.08 16.14 4.23
CA TYR A 58 1.12 15.88 5.23
C TYR A 58 1.28 17.10 6.11
N GLU A 59 1.28 16.91 7.42
CA GLU A 59 1.47 17.97 8.41
C GLU A 59 2.52 17.59 9.43
N ILE A 60 3.50 18.45 9.63
CA ILE A 60 4.48 18.34 10.71
C ILE A 60 4.41 19.60 11.56
N SER A 61 4.20 19.43 12.84
CA SER A 61 4.06 20.53 13.80
C SER A 61 4.80 20.25 15.09
N SER A 62 5.00 21.30 15.86
CA SER A 62 5.53 21.23 17.23
C SER A 62 4.69 22.14 18.13
N THR A 63 4.56 21.75 19.39
CA THR A 63 3.90 22.57 20.42
C THR A 63 4.85 23.61 21.03
N SER A 64 6.14 23.35 20.94
CA SER A 64 7.19 24.33 21.26
C SER A 64 7.43 25.24 20.04
N SER A 65 8.34 26.20 20.16
CA SER A 65 8.65 27.16 19.09
C SER A 65 8.97 26.46 17.76
N GLY A 66 8.67 27.13 16.65
CA GLY A 66 9.09 26.71 15.32
C GLY A 66 10.61 26.58 15.24
N GLY A 67 11.09 25.59 14.49
CA GLY A 67 12.50 25.32 14.27
C GLY A 67 12.73 24.61 12.95
N PRO A 68 14.00 24.42 12.56
CA PRO A 68 14.33 23.70 11.34
C PRO A 68 13.92 22.22 11.44
N VAL A 69 13.37 21.71 10.35
CA VAL A 69 12.94 20.33 10.21
C VAL A 69 13.33 19.80 8.84
N SER A 70 13.83 18.58 8.82
CA SER A 70 14.10 17.81 7.61
C SER A 70 12.97 16.83 7.40
N VAL A 71 12.36 16.84 6.22
CA VAL A 71 11.15 16.07 5.91
C VAL A 71 11.39 15.23 4.65
N ASP A 72 11.14 13.93 4.77
CA ASP A 72 11.08 13.00 3.65
C ASP A 72 9.64 12.53 3.47
N TYR A 73 9.10 12.67 2.27
CA TYR A 73 7.72 12.25 1.98
C TYR A 73 7.60 11.62 0.60
N LEU A 74 6.51 10.90 0.36
CA LEU A 74 6.17 10.38 -0.96
C LEU A 74 5.26 11.36 -1.70
N ASP A 75 5.59 11.64 -2.95
CA ASP A 75 4.80 12.51 -3.84
C ASP A 75 3.56 11.80 -4.41
N GLU A 76 2.84 12.47 -5.30
CA GLU A 76 1.64 11.95 -5.97
C GLU A 76 1.88 10.72 -6.84
N ASN A 77 3.13 10.44 -7.21
CA ASN A 77 3.56 9.28 -8.00
C ASN A 77 4.19 8.18 -7.13
N GLY A 78 4.22 8.38 -5.80
CA GLY A 78 4.87 7.47 -4.86
C GLY A 78 6.41 7.55 -4.88
N GLN A 79 6.98 8.64 -5.39
CA GLN A 79 8.42 8.87 -5.40
C GLN A 79 8.85 9.61 -4.12
N PRO A 80 10.01 9.24 -3.54
CA PRO A 80 10.52 9.91 -2.35
C PRO A 80 11.07 11.30 -2.67
N HIS A 81 10.70 12.28 -1.86
CA HIS A 81 11.21 13.65 -1.88
C HIS A 81 11.75 14.05 -0.53
N HIS A 82 12.86 14.79 -0.54
CA HIS A 82 13.49 15.36 0.64
C HIS A 82 13.40 16.89 0.60
N VAL A 83 12.99 17.48 1.71
CA VAL A 83 12.87 18.94 1.88
C VAL A 83 13.35 19.36 3.26
N ASP A 84 14.18 20.39 3.30
CA ASP A 84 14.51 21.11 4.53
C ASP A 84 13.59 22.31 4.66
N GLY A 85 12.89 22.39 5.78
CA GLY A 85 11.90 23.42 6.04
C GLY A 85 11.93 23.93 7.48
N THR A 86 10.89 24.68 7.83
CA THR A 86 10.67 25.17 9.19
C THR A 86 9.28 24.77 9.67
N LEU A 87 9.17 24.48 10.95
CA LEU A 87 7.90 24.16 11.60
C LEU A 87 7.02 25.41 11.79
N PRO A 88 5.70 25.32 11.65
CA PRO A 88 4.96 24.17 11.14
C PRO A 88 5.13 23.98 9.64
N TRP A 89 5.26 22.74 9.18
CA TRP A 89 5.39 22.38 7.78
C TRP A 89 4.15 21.59 7.31
N SER A 90 3.65 21.90 6.12
CA SER A 90 2.52 21.21 5.54
C SER A 90 2.64 21.17 4.03
N PHE A 91 2.25 20.05 3.45
CA PHE A 91 2.25 19.85 2.00
C PHE A 91 1.08 18.97 1.57
N THR A 92 0.39 19.37 0.52
CA THR A 92 -0.75 18.62 -0.03
C THR A 92 -0.43 18.11 -1.42
N ILE A 93 -0.67 16.82 -1.63
CA ILE A 93 -0.58 16.16 -2.93
C ILE A 93 -1.97 15.66 -3.36
N VAL A 94 -2.16 15.54 -4.67
CA VAL A 94 -3.35 14.94 -5.26
C VAL A 94 -2.93 13.75 -6.09
N THR A 95 -3.37 12.56 -5.71
CA THR A 95 -3.03 11.33 -6.41
C THR A 95 -4.26 10.65 -6.98
N THR A 96 -4.07 9.99 -8.12
CA THR A 96 -5.07 9.12 -8.76
C THR A 96 -4.66 7.66 -8.70
N LEU A 97 -3.55 7.35 -8.03
CA LEU A 97 -3.06 5.98 -7.89
C LEU A 97 -4.01 5.14 -7.01
N PRO A 98 -4.42 3.95 -7.45
CA PRO A 98 -5.46 3.16 -6.77
C PRO A 98 -5.02 2.56 -5.43
N SER A 99 -3.73 2.48 -5.16
CA SER A 99 -3.19 1.81 -3.95
C SER A 99 -1.88 2.45 -3.50
N MET A 100 -1.87 3.77 -3.43
CA MET A 100 -0.68 4.49 -2.98
C MET A 100 -0.53 4.38 -1.46
N SER A 101 0.72 4.28 -0.99
CA SER A 101 1.06 4.49 0.42
C SER A 101 1.45 5.95 0.64
N ALA A 102 0.85 6.59 1.64
CA ALA A 102 1.28 7.90 2.09
C ALA A 102 2.27 7.73 3.24
N ASN A 103 3.49 8.16 3.04
CA ASN A 103 4.57 8.06 4.03
C ASN A 103 5.24 9.42 4.19
N ILE A 104 5.43 9.81 5.43
CA ILE A 104 6.21 10.99 5.80
C ILE A 104 7.10 10.68 7.00
N VAL A 105 8.33 11.11 6.92
CA VAL A 105 9.33 11.02 7.99
C VAL A 105 9.84 12.43 8.26
N ALA A 106 9.96 12.79 9.49
CA ALA A 106 10.48 14.11 9.87
C ALA A 106 11.49 14.00 11.01
N GLN A 107 12.53 14.79 10.92
CA GLN A 107 13.55 14.95 11.96
C GLN A 107 13.78 16.43 12.20
N ALA A 108 13.64 16.84 13.44
CA ALA A 108 13.96 18.21 13.84
C ALA A 108 15.34 18.33 14.47
N ASP A 109 15.84 19.55 14.55
CA ASP A 109 17.10 19.86 15.20
C ASP A 109 16.92 19.97 16.73
N THR A 110 18.03 20.15 17.42
CA THR A 110 18.15 20.26 18.89
C THR A 110 17.34 21.41 19.52
N SER A 111 16.89 22.36 18.72
CA SER A 111 16.05 23.49 19.15
C SER A 111 14.57 23.13 19.32
N VAL A 112 14.17 21.90 18.92
CA VAL A 112 12.80 21.42 18.97
C VAL A 112 12.70 20.23 19.91
N ASP A 113 11.80 20.30 20.90
CA ASP A 113 11.66 19.29 21.95
C ASP A 113 10.56 18.26 21.66
N ASN A 114 9.69 18.56 20.70
CA ASN A 114 8.63 17.64 20.30
C ASN A 114 8.26 17.79 18.83
N LEU A 115 7.79 16.71 18.24
CA LEU A 115 7.20 16.68 16.91
C LEU A 115 5.87 15.97 16.92
N ARG A 116 4.97 16.45 16.09
CA ARG A 116 3.74 15.77 15.75
C ARG A 116 3.66 15.64 14.24
N CYS A 117 3.44 14.42 13.74
CA CYS A 117 3.09 14.20 12.35
C CYS A 117 1.62 13.82 12.22
N ARG A 118 1.00 14.26 11.13
CA ARG A 118 -0.37 13.92 10.77
C ARG A 118 -0.48 13.72 9.27
N VAL A 119 -1.19 12.68 8.88
CA VAL A 119 -1.57 12.42 7.49
C VAL A 119 -3.08 12.49 7.38
N VAL A 120 -3.55 13.41 6.57
CA VAL A 120 -4.97 13.64 6.31
C VAL A 120 -5.27 13.23 4.87
N VAL A 121 -6.25 12.36 4.67
CA VAL A 121 -6.70 11.90 3.35
C VAL A 121 -8.17 12.30 3.17
N ASP A 122 -8.45 13.09 2.14
CA ASP A 122 -9.80 13.60 1.84
C ASP A 122 -10.50 14.23 3.07
N GLY A 123 -9.73 14.99 3.84
CA GLY A 123 -10.21 15.67 5.06
C GLY A 123 -10.31 14.77 6.30
N GLN A 124 -9.98 13.49 6.19
CA GLN A 124 -9.98 12.56 7.32
C GLN A 124 -8.55 12.26 7.80
N VAL A 125 -8.32 12.41 9.10
CA VAL A 125 -7.04 12.02 9.72
C VAL A 125 -6.90 10.51 9.68
N ARG A 126 -5.85 10.02 9.01
CA ARG A 126 -5.58 8.59 8.84
C ARG A 126 -4.43 8.09 9.71
N ASP A 127 -3.47 8.94 10.00
CA ASP A 127 -2.41 8.69 10.99
C ASP A 127 -2.08 9.98 11.71
N ASP A 128 -1.85 9.91 13.02
CA ASP A 128 -1.52 11.03 13.88
C ASP A 128 -0.63 10.52 15.01
N ARG A 129 0.59 11.00 15.06
CA ARG A 129 1.60 10.58 16.03
C ARG A 129 2.31 11.80 16.61
N SER A 130 2.78 11.67 17.84
CA SER A 130 3.63 12.67 18.51
C SER A 130 4.79 11.99 19.24
N THR A 131 5.89 12.68 19.31
CA THR A 131 7.06 12.30 20.11
C THR A 131 7.62 13.49 20.85
N ASP A 132 8.09 13.28 22.09
CA ASP A 132 8.70 14.26 22.96
C ASP A 132 10.12 13.79 23.31
N GLU A 133 11.05 14.00 22.40
CA GLU A 133 12.43 13.54 22.52
C GLU A 133 13.42 14.64 22.11
N TYR A 134 14.63 14.52 22.61
CA TYR A 134 15.74 15.36 22.15
C TYR A 134 16.12 14.97 20.71
N LYS A 135 16.19 15.94 19.80
CA LYS A 135 16.29 15.71 18.36
C LYS A 135 15.15 14.80 17.86
N PRO A 136 13.92 15.23 17.99
CA PRO A 136 12.79 14.35 17.75
C PRO A 136 12.75 13.84 16.32
N PHE A 137 12.54 12.55 16.21
CA PHE A 137 12.34 11.84 14.95
C PHE A 137 10.94 11.20 14.95
N ILE A 138 10.18 11.42 13.90
CA ILE A 138 8.82 10.89 13.81
C ILE A 138 8.50 10.43 12.38
N TYR A 139 7.60 9.48 12.29
CA TYR A 139 7.06 9.05 11.01
C TYR A 139 5.57 8.77 11.10
N CYS A 140 4.84 9.04 10.02
CA CYS A 140 3.47 8.63 9.81
C CYS A 140 3.37 7.81 8.53
N LEU A 141 2.57 6.74 8.57
CA LEU A 141 2.40 5.82 7.45
C LEU A 141 0.94 5.39 7.30
N VAL A 142 0.38 5.65 6.14
CA VAL A 142 -0.90 5.10 5.69
C VAL A 142 -0.63 4.13 4.55
N LYS A 143 -0.88 2.85 4.77
CA LYS A 143 -0.51 1.78 3.82
C LYS A 143 -1.33 1.78 2.52
N SER A 144 -2.54 2.31 2.57
CA SER A 144 -3.43 2.43 1.41
C SER A 144 -4.32 3.64 1.58
N VAL A 145 -4.23 4.54 0.65
CA VAL A 145 -5.05 5.74 0.56
C VAL A 145 -6.04 5.63 -0.59
#